data_62bf1de2d2e87809b6cbe5aeebd493ac
#
_entry.id   62bf1de2d2e87809b6cbe5aeebd493ac
#
_cell.length_a   1.000
_cell.length_b   1.000
_cell.length_c   1.000
_cell.angle_alpha   90.00
_cell.angle_beta   90.00
_cell.angle_gamma   90.00
#
_symmetry.space_group_name_H-M   'P 1'
#
loop_
_entity.id
_entity.type
_entity.pdbx_description
1 polymer ?
#
loop_
_entity_poly.entity_id
_entity_poly.type
_entity_poly.pdbx_seq_one_letter_code
_entity_poly.pdbx_strand_id
1 'polypeptide(L)' 'MQLEKSLVYFSTSLTANEATLDRLLKLNVIKHYAEDEDLLEDVIIENKQALQMSKMYGDILSRIMDAFSAIISN' A
#
# COMPACT_ATOMS: atom_id res chain seq x y z
N MET A 1 15.54 17.31 11.47
CA MET A 1 14.37 17.60 12.31
C MET A 1 13.63 16.30 12.60
N GLN A 2 13.08 16.14 13.79
CA GLN A 2 12.38 14.90 14.17
C GLN A 2 11.19 14.58 13.27
N LEU A 3 10.49 15.60 12.80
CA LEU A 3 9.35 15.42 11.91
C LEU A 3 9.76 14.75 10.62
N GLU A 4 10.87 15.15 10.02
CA GLU A 4 11.39 14.54 8.78
C GLU A 4 11.73 13.06 8.97
N LYS A 5 12.38 12.73 10.09
CA LYS A 5 12.67 11.32 10.42
C LYS A 5 11.42 10.51 10.60
N SER A 6 10.41 11.07 11.27
CA SER A 6 9.11 10.41 11.46
C SER A 6 8.39 10.16 10.14
N LEU A 7 8.45 11.12 9.22
CA LEU A 7 7.84 10.99 7.89
C LEU A 7 8.53 9.93 7.05
N VAL A 8 9.86 9.88 7.06
CA VAL A 8 10.63 8.86 6.36
C VAL A 8 10.31 7.48 6.92
N TYR A 9 10.27 7.36 8.23
CA TYR A 9 9.94 6.11 8.91
C TYR A 9 8.53 5.64 8.56
N PHE A 10 7.57 6.55 8.57
CA PHE A 10 6.19 6.27 8.21
C PHE A 10 6.08 5.78 6.76
N SER A 11 6.71 6.48 5.83
CA SER A 11 6.72 6.13 4.41
C SER A 11 7.34 4.75 4.17
N THR A 12 8.45 4.45 4.83
CA THR A 12 9.13 3.16 4.73
C THR A 12 8.24 2.04 5.29
N SER A 13 7.60 2.29 6.43
CA SER A 13 6.69 1.33 7.07
C SER A 13 5.47 1.06 6.20
N LEU A 14 4.92 2.10 5.58
CA LEU A 14 3.77 1.97 4.67
C LEU A 14 4.11 1.10 3.46
N THR A 15 5.27 1.32 2.86
CA THR A 15 5.75 0.51 1.72
C THR A 15 5.95 -0.96 2.13
N ALA A 16 6.54 -1.20 3.29
CA ALA A 16 6.72 -2.55 3.80
C ALA A 16 5.38 -3.25 4.07
N ASN A 17 4.42 -2.52 4.63
CA ASN A 17 3.08 -3.03 4.88
C ASN A 17 2.33 -3.36 3.59
N GLU A 18 2.48 -2.55 2.55
CA GLU A 18 1.89 -2.83 1.24
C GLU A 18 2.45 -4.13 0.64
N ALA A 19 3.76 -4.34 0.72
CA ALA A 19 4.39 -5.57 0.23
C ALA A 19 3.91 -6.80 1.00
N THR A 20 3.78 -6.69 2.32
CA THR A 20 3.27 -7.77 3.18
C THR A 20 1.81 -8.06 2.86
N LEU A 21 1.00 -7.03 2.71
CA LEU A 21 -0.42 -7.16 2.36
C LEU A 21 -0.60 -7.85 1.01
N ASP A 22 0.20 -7.47 0.01
CA ASP A 22 0.18 -8.09 -1.32
C ASP A 22 0.43 -9.60 -1.23
N ARG A 23 1.45 -10.01 -0.47
CA ARG A 23 1.76 -11.43 -0.26
C ARG A 23 0.61 -12.17 0.42
N LEU A 24 0.06 -11.59 1.47
CA LEU A 24 -1.04 -12.19 2.22
C LEU A 24 -2.29 -12.37 1.35
N LEU A 25 -2.62 -11.35 0.56
CA LEU A 25 -3.77 -11.41 -0.34
C LEU A 25 -3.58 -12.48 -1.41
N LYS A 26 -2.41 -12.56 -2.02
CA LYS A 26 -2.10 -13.58 -3.03
C LYS A 26 -2.22 -15.00 -2.46
N LEU A 27 -1.64 -15.24 -1.29
CA LEU A 27 -1.69 -16.55 -0.64
C LEU A 27 -3.12 -16.92 -0.26
N ASN A 28 -3.86 -15.97 0.29
CA ASN A 28 -5.24 -16.19 0.72
C ASN A 28 -6.17 -16.49 -0.46
N VAL A 29 -6.02 -15.75 -1.55
CA VAL A 29 -6.80 -15.95 -2.77
C VAL A 29 -6.51 -17.32 -3.38
N ILE A 30 -5.24 -17.69 -3.51
CA ILE A 30 -4.85 -19.00 -4.04
C ILE A 30 -5.43 -20.12 -3.18
N LYS A 31 -5.36 -19.99 -1.87
CA LYS A 31 -5.85 -21.00 -0.94
C LYS A 31 -7.37 -21.19 -1.01
N HIS A 32 -8.13 -20.09 -1.13
CA HIS A 32 -9.59 -20.14 -1.02
C HIS A 32 -10.31 -20.37 -2.36
N TYR A 33 -9.69 -19.99 -3.48
CA TYR A 33 -10.33 -19.97 -4.79
C TYR A 33 -9.64 -20.84 -5.84
N ALA A 34 -8.73 -21.72 -5.42
CA ALA A 34 -7.93 -22.53 -6.34
C ALA A 34 -8.77 -23.46 -7.22
N GLU A 35 -9.97 -23.84 -6.78
CA GLU A 35 -10.86 -24.76 -7.50
C GLU A 35 -11.73 -24.08 -8.55
N ASP A 36 -11.90 -22.76 -8.46
CA ASP A 36 -12.71 -21.97 -9.40
C ASP A 36 -11.82 -20.94 -10.07
N GLU A 37 -11.34 -21.26 -11.27
CA GLU A 37 -10.38 -20.42 -12.00
C GLU A 37 -10.95 -19.06 -12.37
N ASP A 38 -12.21 -18.99 -12.79
CA ASP A 38 -12.85 -17.74 -13.18
C ASP A 38 -13.03 -16.81 -11.98
N LEU A 39 -13.50 -17.35 -10.88
CA LEU A 39 -13.65 -16.59 -9.64
C LEU A 39 -12.30 -16.18 -9.10
N LEU A 40 -11.30 -17.06 -9.16
CA LEU A 40 -9.94 -16.76 -8.75
C LEU A 40 -9.35 -15.58 -9.54
N GLU A 41 -9.54 -15.59 -10.86
CA GLU A 41 -9.07 -14.50 -11.72
C GLU A 41 -9.72 -13.17 -11.36
N ASP A 42 -11.03 -13.16 -11.17
CA ASP A 42 -11.77 -11.95 -10.78
C ASP A 42 -11.31 -11.40 -9.44
N VAL A 43 -11.11 -12.26 -8.46
CA VAL A 43 -10.65 -11.86 -7.13
C VAL A 43 -9.21 -11.33 -7.18
N ILE A 44 -8.34 -11.93 -7.98
CA ILE A 44 -6.97 -11.44 -8.18
C ILE A 44 -6.98 -10.03 -8.78
N ILE A 45 -7.79 -9.82 -9.81
CA ILE A 45 -7.90 -8.50 -10.46
C ILE A 45 -8.42 -7.46 -9.46
N GLU A 46 -9.46 -7.78 -8.72
CA GLU A 46 -10.04 -6.89 -7.72
C GLU A 46 -9.06 -6.53 -6.61
N ASN A 47 -8.35 -7.52 -6.10
CA ASN A 47 -7.32 -7.28 -5.08
C ASN A 47 -6.16 -6.43 -5.62
N LYS A 48 -5.76 -6.66 -6.86
CA LYS A 48 -4.73 -5.87 -7.52
C LYS A 48 -5.14 -4.41 -7.66
N GLN A 49 -6.39 -4.17 -8.05
CA GLN A 49 -6.93 -2.80 -8.14
C GLN A 49 -6.97 -2.13 -6.77
N ALA A 50 -7.41 -2.84 -5.74
CA ALA A 50 -7.44 -2.32 -4.37
C ALA A 50 -6.04 -1.94 -3.87
N LEU A 51 -5.04 -2.77 -4.15
CA LEU A 51 -3.65 -2.49 -3.81
C LEU A 51 -3.10 -1.27 -4.57
N GLN A 52 -3.41 -1.15 -5.84
CA GLN A 52 -3.00 0.02 -6.64
C GLN A 52 -3.61 1.30 -6.10
N MET A 53 -4.88 1.25 -5.72
CA MET A 53 -5.58 2.37 -5.09
C MET A 53 -4.95 2.75 -3.74
N SER A 54 -4.67 1.76 -2.91
CA SER A 54 -4.00 1.97 -1.62
C SER A 54 -2.63 2.62 -1.80
N LYS A 55 -1.87 2.15 -2.76
CA LYS A 55 -0.56 2.70 -3.10
C LYS A 55 -0.67 4.15 -3.57
N MET A 56 -1.64 4.44 -4.42
CA MET A 56 -1.88 5.80 -4.92
C MET A 56 -2.22 6.75 -3.78
N TYR A 57 -3.12 6.34 -2.87
CA TYR A 57 -3.46 7.16 -1.70
C TYR A 57 -2.27 7.34 -0.77
N GLY A 58 -1.46 6.30 -0.57
CA GLY A 58 -0.23 6.39 0.20
C GLY A 58 0.76 7.38 -0.38
N ASP A 59 0.94 7.38 -1.71
CA ASP A 59 1.80 8.33 -2.40
C ASP A 59 1.29 9.77 -2.27
N ILE A 60 -0.01 9.98 -2.39
CA ILE A 60 -0.63 11.30 -2.19
C ILE A 60 -0.40 11.78 -0.76
N LEU A 61 -0.64 10.92 0.23
CA LEU A 61 -0.42 11.26 1.62
C LEU A 61 1.03 11.63 1.88
N SER A 62 1.97 10.86 1.34
CA SER A 62 3.40 11.12 1.47
C SER A 62 3.78 12.50 0.92
N ARG A 63 3.22 12.87 -0.24
CA ARG A 63 3.45 14.20 -0.85
C ARG A 63 2.87 15.32 0.00
N ILE A 64 1.69 15.13 0.57
CA ILE A 64 1.08 16.10 1.48
C ILE A 64 1.95 16.29 2.70
N MET A 65 2.47 15.20 3.27
CA MET A 65 3.33 15.25 4.44
C MET A 65 4.67 15.92 4.12
N ASP A 66 5.25 15.68 2.95
CA ASP A 66 6.46 16.35 2.49
C ASP A 66 6.25 17.86 2.34
N ALA A 67 5.14 18.25 1.72
CA ALA A 67 4.77 19.66 1.56
C ALA A 67 4.58 20.34 2.93
N PHE A 68 3.91 19.67 3.86
CA PHE A 68 3.71 20.17 5.21
C PHE A 68 5.04 20.33 5.96
N SER A 69 5.93 19.35 5.83
CA SER A 69 7.27 19.42 6.41
C SER A 69 8.07 20.60 5.87
N ALA A 70 8.00 20.85 4.56
CA ALA A 70 8.66 21.99 3.94
C ALA A 70 8.13 23.33 4.47
N ILE A 71 6.83 23.44 4.68
CA ILE A 71 6.19 24.64 5.25
C ILE A 71 6.69 24.88 6.69
N ILE A 72 6.75 23.84 7.49
CA ILE A 72 7.19 23.94 8.89
C ILE A 72 8.68 24.28 8.98
N SER A 73 9.51 23.74 8.07
CA SER A 73 10.96 23.96 8.07
C SER A 73 11.36 25.39 7.71
N ASN A 74 10.51 26.10 7.01
CA ASN A 74 10.73 27.49 6.67
C ASN A 74 10.15 28.42 7.73
#